data_b1262a4214fd9c78034af6b925a56346
#
_entry.id   b1262a4214fd9c78034af6b925a56346
#
_cell.length_a   1.000
_cell.length_b   1.000
_cell.length_c   1.000
_cell.angle_alpha   90.00
_cell.angle_beta   90.00
_cell.angle_gamma   90.00
#
_symmetry.space_group_name_H-M   'P 1'
#
loop_
_entity.id
_entity.type
_entity.pdbx_description
1 polymer ?
#
loop_
_entity_poly.entity_id
_entity_poly.type
_entity_poly.pdbx_seq_one_letter_code
_entity_poly.pdbx_strand_id
1 'polypeptide(L)'
;MAIYLLFGKYSAEALKGISGKRTEEARALIKKHGGELKAAYATLGGVDLMMAVDLPDNKQAMAVSMALAKATGIGFTTSPAVPIDEFDKLAG
;
A
#
# COMPACT_ATOMS: atom_id res chain seq x y z
N MET A 1 8.63 -5.71 12.06
CA MET A 1 8.05 -5.20 10.80
C MET A 1 7.34 -3.90 11.09
N ALA A 2 7.40 -2.98 10.16
CA ALA A 2 6.73 -1.70 10.28
C ALA A 2 5.47 -1.68 9.42
N ILE A 3 4.49 -0.89 9.84
CA ILE A 3 3.24 -0.71 9.10
C ILE A 3 3.39 0.48 8.16
N TYR A 4 2.94 0.30 6.93
CA TYR A 4 2.87 1.38 5.94
C TYR A 4 1.46 1.45 5.38
N LEU A 5 0.95 2.67 5.23
CA LEU A 5 -0.33 2.91 4.58
C LEU A 5 -0.05 3.43 3.17
N LEU A 6 -0.55 2.73 2.17
CA LEU A 6 -0.42 3.10 0.77
C LEU A 6 -1.77 3.64 0.30
N PHE A 7 -1.78 4.91 -0.09
CA PHE A 7 -2.97 5.58 -0.61
C PHE A 7 -2.81 5.70 -2.11
N GLY A 8 -3.71 5.08 -2.85
CA GLY A 8 -3.62 4.99 -4.29
C GLY A 8 -4.64 5.84 -5.01
N LYS A 9 -4.18 6.43 -6.12
CA LYS A 9 -5.03 7.19 -7.03
C LYS A 9 -4.96 6.52 -8.39
N TYR A 10 -6.11 6.10 -8.92
CA TYR A 10 -6.14 5.45 -10.22
C TYR A 10 -5.97 6.46 -11.35
N SER A 11 -5.12 6.11 -12.32
CA SER A 11 -5.16 6.73 -13.63
C SER A 11 -6.34 6.12 -14.41
N ALA A 12 -6.66 6.69 -15.56
CA ALA A 12 -7.69 6.12 -16.45
C ALA A 12 -7.33 4.70 -16.87
N GLU A 13 -6.04 4.45 -17.15
CA GLU A 13 -5.54 3.13 -17.51
C GLU A 13 -5.65 2.15 -16.34
N ALA A 14 -5.29 2.58 -15.15
CA ALA A 14 -5.36 1.75 -13.95
C ALA A 14 -6.80 1.36 -13.63
N LEU A 15 -7.74 2.28 -13.82
CA LEU A 15 -9.16 2.03 -13.58
C LEU A 15 -9.70 0.93 -14.49
N LYS A 16 -9.28 0.90 -15.75
CA LYS A 16 -9.67 -0.13 -16.69
C LYS A 16 -9.13 -1.51 -16.34
N GLY A 17 -8.02 -1.56 -15.62
CA GLY A 17 -7.34 -2.81 -15.26
C GLY A 17 -7.77 -3.40 -13.92
N ILE A 18 -8.81 -2.88 -13.28
CA ILE A 18 -9.29 -3.43 -12.01
C ILE A 18 -9.72 -4.89 -12.18
N SER A 19 -9.15 -5.78 -11.34
CA SER A 19 -9.47 -7.21 -11.37
C SER A 19 -8.93 -7.89 -10.10
N GLY A 20 -9.51 -9.04 -9.78
CA GLY A 20 -9.01 -9.88 -8.69
C GLY A 20 -7.59 -10.39 -8.95
N LYS A 21 -7.26 -10.64 -10.20
CA LYS A 21 -5.92 -11.06 -10.60
C LYS A 21 -4.88 -9.99 -10.25
N ARG A 22 -5.18 -8.72 -10.52
CA ARG A 22 -4.28 -7.61 -10.20
C ARG A 22 -4.07 -7.48 -8.69
N THR A 23 -5.11 -7.70 -7.90
CA THR A 23 -5.00 -7.68 -6.44
C THR A 23 -4.08 -8.80 -5.95
N GLU A 24 -4.20 -10.00 -6.52
CA GLU A 24 -3.33 -11.11 -6.15
C GLU A 24 -1.88 -10.88 -6.57
N GLU A 25 -1.66 -10.25 -7.71
CA GLU A 25 -0.32 -9.85 -8.16
C GLU A 25 0.30 -8.85 -7.20
N ALA A 26 -0.49 -7.89 -6.72
CA ALA A 26 -0.04 -6.91 -5.73
C ALA A 26 0.35 -7.59 -4.42
N ARG A 27 -0.46 -8.53 -3.95
CA ARG A 27 -0.18 -9.31 -2.74
C ARG A 27 1.13 -10.10 -2.87
N ALA A 28 1.33 -10.75 -4.02
CA ALA A 28 2.54 -11.52 -4.30
C ALA A 28 3.78 -10.63 -4.34
N LEU A 29 3.67 -9.45 -4.93
CA LEU A 29 4.76 -8.48 -5.03
C LEU A 29 5.18 -7.98 -3.65
N ILE A 30 4.22 -7.67 -2.80
CA ILE A 30 4.46 -7.25 -1.41
C ILE A 30 5.20 -8.37 -0.66
N LYS A 31 4.75 -9.60 -0.83
CA LYS A 31 5.36 -10.76 -0.19
C LYS A 31 6.80 -10.97 -0.66
N LYS A 32 7.06 -10.76 -1.94
CA LYS A 32 8.39 -10.85 -2.53
C LYS A 32 9.37 -9.89 -1.85
N HIS A 33 8.90 -8.74 -1.40
CA HIS A 33 9.71 -7.74 -0.72
C HIS A 33 9.75 -7.93 0.81
N GLY A 34 9.34 -9.10 1.28
CA GLY A 34 9.43 -9.45 2.68
C GLY A 34 8.27 -8.94 3.54
N GLY A 35 7.20 -8.52 2.89
CA GLY A 35 6.04 -7.95 3.58
C GLY A 35 4.79 -8.80 3.50
N GLU A 36 3.70 -8.22 3.99
CA GLU A 36 2.38 -8.84 3.98
C GLU A 36 1.30 -7.77 3.81
N LEU A 37 0.36 -8.01 2.91
CA LEU A 37 -0.81 -7.16 2.76
C LEU A 37 -1.80 -7.50 3.86
N LYS A 38 -2.02 -6.58 4.80
CA LYS A 38 -2.89 -6.79 5.96
C LYS A 38 -4.34 -6.42 5.67
N ALA A 39 -4.56 -5.37 4.89
CA ALA A 39 -5.91 -4.91 4.53
C ALA A 39 -5.84 -4.06 3.28
N ALA A 40 -6.93 -4.08 2.51
CA ALA A 40 -7.07 -3.23 1.33
C ALA A 40 -8.53 -2.82 1.20
N TYR A 41 -8.76 -1.54 0.88
CA TYR A 41 -10.10 -0.98 0.74
C TYR A 41 -10.16 -0.11 -0.51
N ALA A 42 -11.26 -0.23 -1.24
CA ALA A 42 -11.60 0.75 -2.26
C ALA A 42 -12.31 1.92 -1.56
N THR A 43 -11.97 3.13 -1.94
CA THR A 43 -12.49 4.34 -1.28
C THR A 43 -13.08 5.31 -2.27
N LEU A 44 -13.82 6.29 -1.75
CA LEU A 44 -14.33 7.43 -2.52
C LEU A 44 -13.72 8.69 -1.95
N GLY A 45 -13.51 9.69 -2.78
CA GLY A 45 -13.01 10.99 -2.37
C GLY A 45 -11.60 11.27 -2.86
N GLY A 46 -10.74 11.72 -1.96
CA GLY A 46 -9.39 12.16 -2.33
C GLY A 46 -8.48 11.05 -2.84
N VAL A 47 -8.68 9.83 -2.39
CA VAL A 47 -7.96 8.64 -2.88
C VAL A 47 -8.96 7.57 -3.28
N ASP A 48 -8.52 6.63 -4.11
CA ASP A 48 -9.37 5.57 -4.65
C ASP A 48 -9.13 4.22 -3.99
N LEU A 49 -7.99 4.06 -3.31
CA LEU A 49 -7.55 2.81 -2.72
C LEU A 49 -6.72 3.09 -1.48
N MET A 50 -6.89 2.28 -0.45
CA MET A 50 -6.01 2.32 0.73
C MET A 50 -5.59 0.89 1.06
N MET A 51 -4.29 0.69 1.25
CA MET A 51 -3.74 -0.59 1.68
C MET A 51 -2.94 -0.40 2.96
N ALA A 52 -3.10 -1.33 3.90
CA ALA A 52 -2.24 -1.43 5.08
C ALA A 52 -1.31 -2.61 4.88
N VAL A 53 -0.01 -2.36 4.93
CA VAL A 53 1.02 -3.33 4.57
C VAL A 53 2.10 -3.37 5.65
N ASP A 54 2.50 -4.59 6.04
CA ASP A 54 3.69 -4.76 6.87
C ASP A 54 4.89 -4.91 5.95
N LEU A 55 5.96 -4.16 6.22
CA LEU A 55 7.21 -4.25 5.46
C LEU A 55 8.41 -4.10 6.40
N PRO A 56 9.58 -4.64 6.03
CA PRO A 56 10.75 -4.61 6.90
C PRO A 56 11.25 -3.20 7.23
N ASP A 57 11.24 -2.30 6.25
CA ASP A 57 11.81 -0.96 6.41
C ASP A 57 11.36 -0.01 5.30
N ASN A 58 11.79 1.25 5.40
CA ASN A 58 11.45 2.29 4.44
C ASN A 58 11.94 1.96 3.02
N LYS A 59 13.10 1.34 2.91
CA LYS A 59 13.67 0.98 1.61
C LYS A 59 12.75 0.00 0.87
N GLN A 60 12.26 -1.01 1.57
CA GLN A 60 11.33 -1.98 0.98
C GLN A 60 9.97 -1.33 0.69
N ALA A 61 9.52 -0.41 1.53
CA ALA A 61 8.29 0.34 1.30
C ALA A 61 8.38 1.17 0.01
N MET A 62 9.51 1.83 -0.22
CA MET A 62 9.74 2.57 -1.45
C MET A 62 9.78 1.64 -2.67
N ALA A 63 10.47 0.51 -2.55
CA ALA A 63 10.57 -0.47 -3.63
C ALA A 63 9.20 -1.01 -4.00
N VAL A 64 8.37 -1.36 -3.02
CA VAL A 64 7.01 -1.86 -3.24
C VAL A 64 6.14 -0.79 -3.91
N SER A 65 6.20 0.45 -3.42
CA SER A 65 5.41 1.56 -3.97
C SER A 65 5.72 1.79 -5.44
N MET A 66 7.01 1.81 -5.79
CA MET A 66 7.43 1.99 -7.18
C MET A 66 7.05 0.80 -8.06
N ALA A 67 7.25 -0.42 -7.56
CA ALA A 67 6.94 -1.62 -8.31
C ALA A 67 5.44 -1.74 -8.59
N LEU A 68 4.61 -1.43 -7.60
CA LEU A 68 3.15 -1.42 -7.77
C LEU A 68 2.72 -0.36 -8.76
N ALA A 69 3.30 0.84 -8.69
CA ALA A 69 2.98 1.92 -9.63
C ALA A 69 3.31 1.52 -11.06
N LYS A 70 4.47 0.90 -11.28
CA LYS A 70 4.87 0.42 -12.61
C LYS A 70 3.96 -0.69 -13.12
N ALA A 71 3.57 -1.61 -12.24
CA ALA A 71 2.74 -2.77 -12.63
C ALA A 71 1.29 -2.40 -12.87
N THR A 72 0.75 -1.42 -12.16
CA THR A 72 -0.69 -1.13 -12.16
C THR A 72 -1.06 0.22 -12.75
N GLY A 73 -0.13 1.16 -12.84
CA GLY A 73 -0.42 2.54 -13.21
C GLY A 73 -1.08 3.35 -12.09
N ILE A 74 -1.15 2.81 -10.88
CA ILE A 74 -1.72 3.52 -9.73
C ILE A 74 -0.62 4.36 -9.09
N GLY A 75 -0.87 5.65 -8.88
CA GLY A 75 0.03 6.51 -8.13
C GLY A 75 -0.19 6.32 -6.64
N PHE A 76 0.87 6.01 -5.88
CA PHE A 76 0.79 5.77 -4.45
C PHE A 76 1.46 6.86 -3.64
N THR A 77 0.81 7.24 -2.54
CA THR A 77 1.43 7.97 -1.43
C THR A 77 1.59 6.97 -0.30
N THR A 78 2.83 6.77 0.17
CA THR A 78 3.17 5.75 1.14
C THR A 78 3.63 6.41 2.42
N SER A 79 2.96 6.12 3.53
CA SER A 79 3.24 6.72 4.82
C SER A 79 3.52 5.66 5.87
N PRO A 80 4.61 5.78 6.64
CA PRO A 80 4.79 4.93 7.81
C PRO A 80 3.69 5.23 8.82
N ALA A 81 3.26 4.22 9.55
CA ALA A 81 2.18 4.33 10.50
C ALA A 81 2.45 3.46 11.72
N VAL A 82 1.91 3.86 12.86
CA VAL A 82 1.89 3.05 14.07
C VAL A 82 0.46 3.00 14.59
N PRO A 83 0.06 1.93 15.29
CA PRO A 83 -1.25 1.90 15.94
C PRO A 83 -1.38 3.08 16.90
N ILE A 84 -2.59 3.60 17.05
CA ILE A 84 -2.81 4.79 17.88
C ILE A 84 -2.37 4.57 19.32
N ASP A 85 -2.52 3.35 19.85
CA ASP A 85 -2.09 3.02 21.20
C ASP A 85 -0.59 3.23 21.39
N GLU A 86 0.20 2.85 20.39
CA GLU A 86 1.66 3.05 20.41
C GLU A 86 1.99 4.53 20.31
N PHE A 87 1.28 5.26 19.48
CA PHE A 87 1.45 6.70 19.33
C PHE A 87 1.15 7.42 20.64
N ASP A 88 0.07 7.04 21.31
CA ASP A 88 -0.31 7.63 22.60
C ASP A 88 0.78 7.45 23.65
N LYS A 89 1.45 6.29 23.64
CA LYS A 89 2.59 6.04 24.55
C LYS A 89 3.77 6.92 24.22
N LEU A 90 4.04 7.17 22.94
CA LEU A 90 5.13 8.06 22.52
C LEU A 90 4.85 9.51 22.89
N ALA A 91 3.59 9.90 22.88
CA ALA A 91 3.21 11.28 23.21
C ALA A 91 3.26 11.57 24.72
N GLY A 92 3.35 10.55 25.52
CA GLY A 92 3.39 10.69 26.96
C GLY A 92 2.08 10.49 27.64
#